data_2b7c66c680400e7170f2256fbc14d75b
#
_entry.id   2b7c66c680400e7170f2256fbc14d75b
#
_cell.length_a   1.000
_cell.length_b   1.000
_cell.length_c   1.000
_cell.angle_alpha   90.00
_cell.angle_beta   90.00
_cell.angle_gamma   90.00
#
_symmetry.space_group_name_H-M   'P 1'
#
loop_
_entity.id
_entity.type
_entity.pdbx_description
1 polymer ?
#
loop_
_entity_poly.entity_id
_entity_poly.type
_entity_poly.pdbx_seq_one_letter_code
_entity_poly.pdbx_strand_id
1 'polypeptide(L)'
;MLNFEVKTICLVLIHLFDIPCFSHSFHYLHAESIIMILPILVVAPSDKRGRGIFTAKKIPANTIIEISPVLVLSNKDRKLVEKTLLFDYIFEWGDKRKKACIALGYLSLYNHAYYANCDYEMDFDTNLMSIKTVREIKKGEELFINYNAVSDDATPIWFDAK
;
A
#
# COMPACT_ATOMS: atom_id res chain seq x y z
N MET A 1 -17.21 -16.80 6.26
CA MET A 1 -17.10 -16.76 4.80
C MET A 1 -15.81 -16.06 4.34
N LEU A 2 -14.84 -15.91 5.26
CA LEU A 2 -13.52 -15.23 5.01
C LEU A 2 -12.36 -16.19 4.66
N ASN A 3 -12.64 -17.49 4.50
CA ASN A 3 -11.57 -18.50 4.35
C ASN A 3 -11.09 -18.77 2.91
N PHE A 4 -11.67 -18.12 1.91
CA PHE A 4 -11.34 -18.43 0.50
C PHE A 4 -10.23 -17.53 -0.08
N GLU A 5 -10.16 -16.27 0.31
CA GLU A 5 -9.18 -15.32 -0.26
C GLU A 5 -7.76 -15.52 0.27
N VAL A 6 -7.60 -15.84 1.55
CA VAL A 6 -6.28 -16.07 2.16
C VAL A 6 -5.56 -17.29 1.53
N LYS A 7 -6.31 -18.34 1.20
CA LYS A 7 -5.75 -19.52 0.50
C LYS A 7 -5.27 -19.19 -0.92
N THR A 8 -5.97 -18.31 -1.62
CA THR A 8 -5.62 -17.92 -2.98
C THR A 8 -4.32 -17.08 -3.00
N ILE A 9 -4.14 -16.19 -2.05
CA ILE A 9 -2.92 -15.37 -1.93
C ILE A 9 -1.69 -16.25 -1.64
N CYS A 10 -1.83 -17.24 -0.76
CA CYS A 10 -0.74 -18.17 -0.43
C CYS A 10 -0.34 -19.04 -1.63
N LEU A 11 -1.30 -19.52 -2.43
CA LEU A 11 -1.04 -20.32 -3.63
C LEU A 11 -0.36 -19.52 -4.76
N VAL A 12 -0.72 -18.25 -4.93
CA VAL A 12 -0.11 -17.38 -5.95
C VAL A 12 1.36 -17.09 -5.61
N LEU A 13 1.68 -16.91 -4.31
CA LEU A 13 3.06 -16.69 -3.86
C LEU A 13 3.96 -17.92 -4.09
N ILE A 14 3.44 -19.13 -3.89
CA ILE A 14 4.21 -20.37 -4.07
C ILE A 14 4.58 -20.59 -5.55
N HIS A 15 3.71 -20.20 -6.50
CA HIS A 15 3.97 -20.39 -7.94
C HIS A 15 4.87 -19.33 -8.58
N LEU A 16 5.04 -18.17 -7.93
CA LEU A 16 5.83 -17.07 -8.49
C LEU A 16 7.32 -17.08 -8.10
N PHE A 17 7.74 -17.85 -7.10
CA PHE A 17 9.05 -17.66 -6.52
C PHE A 17 9.92 -18.89 -6.34
N ASP A 18 9.53 -20.11 -6.81
CA ASP A 18 10.32 -21.36 -6.64
C ASP A 18 10.95 -21.50 -5.23
N ILE A 19 10.19 -21.14 -4.19
CA ILE A 19 10.65 -21.28 -2.82
C ILE A 19 10.59 -22.77 -2.45
N PRO A 20 11.70 -23.43 -2.10
CA PRO A 20 11.68 -24.84 -1.74
C PRO A 20 10.72 -25.04 -0.56
N CYS A 21 9.76 -25.95 -0.77
CA CYS A 21 8.78 -26.32 0.22
C CYS A 21 9.48 -26.95 1.44
N PHE A 22 9.72 -26.16 2.47
CA PHE A 22 10.08 -26.69 3.79
C PHE A 22 8.82 -27.34 4.39
N SER A 23 8.64 -28.63 4.11
CA SER A 23 7.63 -29.45 4.78
C SER A 23 8.09 -29.71 6.21
N HIS A 24 7.75 -28.89 7.17
CA HIS A 24 7.51 -29.24 8.58
C HIS A 24 7.07 -28.00 9.34
N SER A 25 5.86 -28.07 9.91
CA SER A 25 5.32 -27.11 10.91
C SER A 25 4.62 -25.84 10.39
N PHE A 26 3.69 -25.93 9.43
CA PHE A 26 2.63 -24.94 9.28
C PHE A 26 1.34 -25.35 10.02
N HIS A 27 1.48 -25.73 11.30
CA HIS A 27 0.32 -25.85 12.19
C HIS A 27 0.30 -24.62 13.11
N TYR A 28 -0.82 -23.89 13.09
CA TYR A 28 -1.10 -22.67 13.86
C TYR A 28 -0.55 -21.36 13.31
N LEU A 29 -0.88 -21.00 12.06
CA LEU A 29 -1.16 -19.61 11.79
C LEU A 29 -2.65 -19.39 12.10
N HIS A 30 -2.97 -18.96 13.32
CA HIS A 30 -4.14 -18.13 13.53
C HIS A 30 -4.12 -17.06 12.43
N ALA A 31 -5.30 -16.53 12.02
CA ALA A 31 -5.40 -15.50 10.97
C ALA A 31 -4.58 -14.26 11.37
N GLU A 32 -3.26 -14.41 11.47
CA GLU A 32 -2.32 -13.32 11.65
C GLU A 32 -2.30 -12.55 10.34
N SER A 33 -2.52 -11.28 10.44
CA SER A 33 -2.50 -10.36 9.31
C SER A 33 -1.14 -10.44 8.64
N ILE A 34 -1.10 -10.91 7.40
CA ILE A 34 0.16 -11.05 6.65
C ILE A 34 0.66 -9.65 6.31
N ILE A 35 1.84 -9.30 6.82
CA ILE A 35 2.58 -8.11 6.40
C ILE A 35 3.45 -8.53 5.21
N MET A 36 3.36 -7.80 4.10
CA MET A 36 4.03 -8.18 2.86
C MET A 36 4.40 -6.95 2.04
N ILE A 37 5.61 -6.95 1.50
CA ILE A 37 6.03 -6.05 0.42
C ILE A 37 6.66 -6.92 -0.66
N LEU A 38 6.18 -6.85 -1.90
CA LEU A 38 6.75 -7.65 -2.98
C LEU A 38 8.22 -7.24 -3.21
N PRO A 39 9.15 -8.22 -3.30
CA PRO A 39 10.58 -7.92 -3.42
C PRO A 39 10.98 -7.34 -4.80
N ILE A 40 10.00 -7.16 -5.68
CA ILE A 40 10.18 -6.50 -6.97
C ILE A 40 9.90 -5.00 -6.92
N LEU A 41 9.44 -4.47 -5.79
CA LEU A 41 9.24 -3.03 -5.58
C LEU A 41 10.56 -2.35 -5.28
N VAL A 42 10.78 -1.20 -5.90
CA VAL A 42 12.03 -0.45 -5.81
C VAL A 42 11.72 1.00 -5.53
N VAL A 43 12.37 1.57 -4.51
CA VAL A 43 12.35 3.02 -4.26
C VAL A 43 13.39 3.66 -5.17
N ALA A 44 12.97 4.58 -6.03
CA ALA A 44 13.86 5.27 -6.98
C ALA A 44 13.47 6.74 -7.14
N PRO A 45 14.35 7.59 -7.71
CA PRO A 45 13.98 8.96 -8.06
C PRO A 45 12.79 8.99 -9.01
N SER A 46 11.78 9.83 -8.68
CA SER A 46 10.64 10.12 -9.53
C SER A 46 10.82 11.50 -10.18
N ASP A 47 10.36 11.65 -11.41
CA ASP A 47 10.47 12.95 -12.10
C ASP A 47 9.65 14.01 -11.36
N LYS A 48 10.31 15.10 -10.92
CA LYS A 48 9.73 16.24 -10.20
C LYS A 48 9.05 15.95 -8.86
N ARG A 49 9.08 14.69 -8.36
CA ARG A 49 8.36 14.27 -7.14
C ARG A 49 9.26 13.67 -6.07
N GLY A 50 10.58 13.88 -6.18
CA GLY A 50 11.55 13.33 -5.25
C GLY A 50 11.75 11.83 -5.44
N ARG A 51 11.16 11.01 -4.60
CA ARG A 51 11.21 9.54 -4.67
C ARG A 51 9.83 8.97 -4.94
N GLY A 52 9.78 7.84 -5.63
CA GLY A 52 8.57 7.07 -5.88
C GLY A 52 8.84 5.57 -5.82
N ILE A 53 7.79 4.79 -5.97
CA ILE A 53 7.86 3.33 -6.01
C ILE A 53 7.74 2.86 -7.44
N PHE A 54 8.68 2.02 -7.85
CA PHE A 54 8.78 1.44 -9.19
C PHE A 54 8.75 -0.09 -9.11
N THR A 55 8.41 -0.75 -10.20
CA THR A 55 8.51 -2.20 -10.26
C THR A 55 9.69 -2.68 -11.13
N ALA A 56 10.46 -3.63 -10.61
CA ALA A 56 11.55 -4.29 -11.35
C ALA A 56 11.05 -5.37 -12.34
N LYS A 57 9.77 -5.79 -12.23
CA LYS A 57 9.15 -6.79 -13.09
C LYS A 57 7.73 -6.35 -13.46
N LYS A 58 7.17 -6.96 -14.51
CA LYS A 58 5.76 -6.82 -14.86
C LYS A 58 4.87 -7.34 -13.72
N ILE A 59 3.77 -6.62 -13.41
CA ILE A 59 2.77 -7.02 -12.41
C ILE A 59 1.40 -7.12 -13.09
N PRO A 60 0.66 -8.21 -12.92
CA PRO A 60 -0.72 -8.31 -13.41
C PRO A 60 -1.65 -7.30 -12.73
N ALA A 61 -2.79 -7.01 -13.36
CA ALA A 61 -3.89 -6.29 -12.72
C ALA A 61 -4.44 -7.04 -11.50
N ASN A 62 -5.04 -6.32 -10.56
CA ASN A 62 -5.66 -6.86 -9.34
C ASN A 62 -4.70 -7.64 -8.43
N THR A 63 -3.41 -7.31 -8.46
CA THR A 63 -2.37 -7.93 -7.61
C THR A 63 -2.15 -7.07 -6.37
N ILE A 64 -2.26 -7.66 -5.17
CA ILE A 64 -1.82 -7.01 -3.93
C ILE A 64 -0.30 -7.03 -3.92
N ILE A 65 0.31 -5.85 -3.82
CA ILE A 65 1.76 -5.67 -3.91
C ILE A 65 2.41 -5.25 -2.59
N GLU A 66 1.61 -4.70 -1.68
CA GLU A 66 2.05 -4.32 -0.34
C GLU A 66 0.89 -4.48 0.65
N ILE A 67 1.19 -5.02 1.83
CA ILE A 67 0.34 -4.98 3.03
C ILE A 67 1.24 -4.54 4.18
N SER A 68 0.99 -3.36 4.73
CA SER A 68 1.84 -2.75 5.75
C SER A 68 1.03 -2.33 6.98
N PRO A 69 1.59 -2.50 8.20
CA PRO A 69 0.96 -2.01 9.41
C PRO A 69 1.03 -0.49 9.44
N VAL A 70 0.10 0.12 10.18
CA VAL A 70 0.08 1.56 10.38
C VAL A 70 0.24 1.93 11.84
N LEU A 71 0.91 3.04 12.07
CA LEU A 71 0.96 3.71 13.36
C LEU A 71 -0.18 4.73 13.43
N VAL A 72 -1.23 4.39 14.18
CA VAL A 72 -2.41 5.27 14.32
C VAL A 72 -2.12 6.39 15.31
N LEU A 73 -2.25 7.62 14.85
CA LEU A 73 -2.07 8.83 15.63
C LEU A 73 -3.39 9.28 16.24
N SER A 74 -3.37 9.67 17.53
CA SER A 74 -4.51 10.33 18.13
C SER A 74 -4.79 11.67 17.46
N ASN A 75 -5.98 12.25 17.66
CA ASN A 75 -6.30 13.59 17.17
C ASN A 75 -5.33 14.67 17.72
N LYS A 76 -4.80 14.47 18.92
CA LYS A 76 -3.80 15.37 19.50
C LYS A 76 -2.45 15.25 18.77
N ASP A 77 -1.99 14.02 18.53
CA ASP A 77 -0.72 13.77 17.86
C ASP A 77 -0.78 14.19 16.39
N ARG A 78 -1.91 13.93 15.70
CA ARG A 78 -2.15 14.43 14.34
C ARG A 78 -1.90 15.93 14.25
N LYS A 79 -2.48 16.75 15.14
CA LYS A 79 -2.30 18.21 15.16
C LYS A 79 -0.84 18.67 15.37
N LEU A 80 -0.02 17.83 15.97
CA LEU A 80 1.41 18.09 16.12
C LEU A 80 2.16 17.73 14.85
N VAL A 81 1.90 16.55 14.31
CA VAL A 81 2.53 16.04 13.10
C VAL A 81 2.22 16.90 11.88
N GLU A 82 1.00 17.43 11.74
CA GLU A 82 0.59 18.35 10.68
C GLU A 82 1.41 19.64 10.60
N LYS A 83 2.17 19.96 11.65
CA LYS A 83 3.07 21.13 11.70
C LYS A 83 4.52 20.79 11.34
N THR A 84 4.78 19.60 10.89
CA THR A 84 6.12 19.08 10.59
C THR A 84 6.18 18.56 9.16
N LEU A 85 7.38 18.17 8.70
CA LEU A 85 7.57 17.51 7.41
C LEU A 85 6.81 16.17 7.29
N LEU A 86 6.37 15.58 8.40
CA LEU A 86 5.58 14.35 8.38
C LEU A 86 4.16 14.56 7.86
N PHE A 87 3.69 15.80 7.72
CA PHE A 87 2.39 16.10 7.13
C PHE A 87 2.20 15.47 5.75
N ASP A 88 3.26 15.45 4.95
CA ASP A 88 3.22 14.89 3.59
C ASP A 88 3.21 13.35 3.55
N TYR A 89 3.34 12.68 4.71
CA TYR A 89 3.47 11.22 4.83
C TYR A 89 2.35 10.55 5.61
N ILE A 90 1.36 11.32 6.09
CA ILE A 90 0.24 10.79 6.87
C ILE A 90 -0.98 10.58 5.99
N PHE A 91 -1.80 9.61 6.38
CA PHE A 91 -3.14 9.36 5.81
C PHE A 91 -4.20 9.71 6.85
N GLU A 92 -5.36 10.19 6.41
CA GLU A 92 -6.50 10.30 7.29
C GLU A 92 -6.96 8.92 7.75
N TRP A 93 -7.35 8.74 9.02
CA TRP A 93 -7.65 7.44 9.58
C TRP A 93 -8.97 7.39 10.31
N GLY A 94 -9.72 6.27 10.11
CA GLY A 94 -11.00 5.96 10.74
C GLY A 94 -12.20 6.58 10.06
N ASP A 95 -13.39 6.08 10.32
CA ASP A 95 -14.66 6.42 9.66
C ASP A 95 -14.96 7.93 9.63
N LYS A 96 -14.57 8.65 10.67
CA LYS A 96 -14.79 10.10 10.79
C LYS A 96 -13.59 10.93 10.34
N ARG A 97 -12.54 10.30 9.80
CA ARG A 97 -11.30 10.94 9.33
C ARG A 97 -10.66 11.93 10.32
N LYS A 98 -10.90 11.76 11.63
CA LYS A 98 -10.38 12.64 12.68
C LYS A 98 -8.98 12.26 13.14
N LYS A 99 -8.61 10.98 13.02
CA LYS A 99 -7.28 10.49 13.31
C LYS A 99 -6.42 10.58 12.06
N ALA A 100 -5.14 10.31 12.20
CA ALA A 100 -4.24 10.06 11.08
C ALA A 100 -3.48 8.76 11.33
N CYS A 101 -2.81 8.26 10.32
CA CYS A 101 -1.84 7.18 10.48
C CYS A 101 -0.58 7.46 9.66
N ILE A 102 0.52 6.84 10.08
CA ILE A 102 1.75 6.70 9.32
C ILE A 102 1.83 5.24 8.89
N ALA A 103 1.91 4.99 7.59
CA ALA A 103 2.11 3.64 7.08
C ALA A 103 3.58 3.23 7.20
N LEU A 104 3.80 2.04 7.77
CA LEU A 104 5.13 1.47 8.00
C LEU A 104 5.45 0.53 6.84
N GLY A 105 6.13 1.04 5.84
CA GLY A 105 6.46 0.32 4.62
C GLY A 105 6.80 1.31 3.52
N TYR A 106 6.44 1.01 2.29
CA TYR A 106 6.60 1.94 1.17
C TYR A 106 5.37 2.81 0.94
N LEU A 107 4.24 2.51 1.57
CA LEU A 107 2.93 3.12 1.34
C LEU A 107 2.97 4.66 1.31
N SER A 108 3.69 5.28 2.24
CA SER A 108 3.87 6.75 2.30
C SER A 108 4.82 7.32 1.23
N LEU A 109 5.38 6.48 0.35
CA LEU A 109 6.29 6.89 -0.73
C LEU A 109 5.67 6.80 -2.13
N TYR A 110 4.44 6.27 -2.25
CA TYR A 110 3.71 6.30 -3.52
C TYR A 110 3.29 7.71 -3.84
N ASN A 111 3.63 8.18 -5.02
CA ASN A 111 3.23 9.49 -5.49
C ASN A 111 1.76 9.51 -5.93
N HIS A 112 1.16 10.70 -5.92
CA HIS A 112 -0.20 10.90 -6.39
C HIS A 112 -0.29 10.92 -7.92
N ALA A 113 -1.37 10.34 -8.44
CA ALA A 113 -1.88 10.60 -9.79
C ALA A 113 -3.41 10.52 -9.78
N TYR A 114 -4.09 11.39 -10.52
CA TYR A 114 -5.56 11.36 -10.65
C TYR A 114 -6.06 10.09 -11.36
N TYR A 115 -5.28 9.56 -12.31
CA TYR A 115 -5.51 8.27 -12.96
C TYR A 115 -4.44 7.30 -12.48
N ALA A 116 -4.54 6.95 -11.21
CA ALA A 116 -3.57 6.08 -10.55
C ALA A 116 -3.61 4.66 -11.12
N ASN A 117 -2.50 3.96 -11.03
CA ASN A 117 -2.39 2.56 -11.45
C ASN A 117 -2.48 1.57 -10.28
N CYS A 118 -2.63 2.11 -9.07
CA CYS A 118 -2.89 1.34 -7.86
C CYS A 118 -3.98 2.01 -7.02
N ASP A 119 -4.76 1.19 -6.32
CA ASP A 119 -5.62 1.62 -5.22
C ASP A 119 -5.00 1.25 -3.88
N TYR A 120 -5.38 1.95 -2.82
CA TYR A 120 -5.08 1.55 -1.46
C TYR A 120 -6.35 1.27 -0.67
N GLU A 121 -6.27 0.32 0.24
CA GLU A 121 -7.36 -0.03 1.15
C GLU A 121 -6.88 0.11 2.60
N MET A 122 -7.78 0.54 3.49
CA MET A 122 -7.53 0.72 4.92
C MET A 122 -8.35 -0.29 5.71
N ASP A 123 -7.71 -1.15 6.46
CA ASP A 123 -8.34 -2.04 7.41
C ASP A 123 -8.21 -1.43 8.81
N PHE A 124 -9.30 -0.86 9.31
CA PHE A 124 -9.33 -0.20 10.61
C PHE A 124 -9.34 -1.19 11.78
N ASP A 125 -9.75 -2.42 11.57
CA ASP A 125 -9.83 -3.45 12.59
C ASP A 125 -8.46 -4.04 12.90
N THR A 126 -7.65 -4.26 11.86
CA THR A 126 -6.31 -4.83 12.00
C THR A 126 -5.20 -3.78 12.00
N ASN A 127 -5.52 -2.50 11.77
CA ASN A 127 -4.56 -1.41 11.59
C ASN A 127 -3.55 -1.70 10.47
N LEU A 128 -4.04 -2.14 9.33
CA LEU A 128 -3.27 -2.39 8.12
C LEU A 128 -3.72 -1.50 6.98
N MET A 129 -2.80 -1.25 6.05
CA MET A 129 -3.10 -0.72 4.72
C MET A 129 -2.52 -1.65 3.66
N SER A 130 -3.24 -1.78 2.55
CA SER A 130 -2.78 -2.55 1.40
C SER A 130 -2.77 -1.72 0.13
N ILE A 131 -1.88 -2.09 -0.81
CA ILE A 131 -1.82 -1.55 -2.17
C ILE A 131 -2.12 -2.66 -3.15
N LYS A 132 -3.01 -2.36 -4.10
CA LYS A 132 -3.44 -3.28 -5.14
C LYS A 132 -3.38 -2.59 -6.51
N THR A 133 -2.83 -3.27 -7.51
CA THR A 133 -2.80 -2.76 -8.88
C THR A 133 -4.19 -2.78 -9.51
N VAL A 134 -4.61 -1.70 -10.18
CA VAL A 134 -5.91 -1.62 -10.88
C VAL A 134 -5.81 -2.06 -12.35
N ARG A 135 -4.60 -2.08 -12.90
CA ARG A 135 -4.29 -2.57 -14.24
C ARG A 135 -2.96 -3.31 -14.26
N GLU A 136 -2.62 -3.88 -15.39
CA GLU A 136 -1.27 -4.41 -15.62
C GLU A 136 -0.24 -3.28 -15.54
N ILE A 137 0.87 -3.54 -14.85
CA ILE A 137 2.02 -2.63 -14.69
C ILE A 137 3.20 -3.20 -15.45
N LYS A 138 3.86 -2.39 -16.25
CA LYS A 138 5.05 -2.79 -17.00
C LYS A 138 6.30 -2.72 -16.12
N LYS A 139 7.32 -3.52 -16.46
CA LYS A 139 8.63 -3.40 -15.83
C LYS A 139 9.17 -1.98 -15.95
N GLY A 140 9.67 -1.43 -14.84
CA GLY A 140 10.24 -0.09 -14.75
C GLY A 140 9.20 1.04 -14.63
N GLU A 141 7.90 0.71 -14.59
CA GLU A 141 6.85 1.69 -14.43
C GLU A 141 6.75 2.15 -12.97
N GLU A 142 6.47 3.44 -12.75
CA GLU A 142 6.17 3.99 -11.44
C GLU A 142 4.75 3.62 -11.01
N LEU A 143 4.59 3.32 -9.73
CA LEU A 143 3.35 2.98 -9.09
C LEU A 143 2.79 4.23 -8.39
N PHE A 144 1.57 4.59 -8.74
CA PHE A 144 0.87 5.76 -8.23
C PHE A 144 -0.40 5.35 -7.50
N ILE A 145 -0.75 6.10 -6.46
CA ILE A 145 -2.05 6.04 -5.81
C ILE A 145 -2.77 7.38 -5.97
N ASN A 146 -4.09 7.37 -5.90
CA ASN A 146 -4.85 8.61 -5.80
C ASN A 146 -5.09 8.96 -4.33
N TYR A 147 -4.63 10.11 -3.89
CA TYR A 147 -4.77 10.55 -2.50
C TYR A 147 -6.23 10.80 -2.08
N ASN A 148 -7.16 10.86 -3.05
CA ASN A 148 -8.61 10.86 -2.80
C ASN A 148 -9.19 9.45 -2.52
N ALA A 149 -8.35 8.43 -2.41
CA ALA A 149 -8.65 7.02 -2.12
C ALA A 149 -9.20 6.18 -3.30
N VAL A 150 -9.63 6.78 -4.40
CA VAL A 150 -10.16 6.09 -5.58
C VAL A 150 -9.33 6.44 -6.80
N SER A 151 -8.84 5.45 -7.53
CA SER A 151 -7.82 5.60 -8.59
C SER A 151 -8.21 6.51 -9.76
N ASP A 152 -9.49 6.84 -9.94
CA ASP A 152 -10.02 7.69 -10.99
C ASP A 152 -10.75 8.96 -10.48
N ASP A 153 -10.65 9.25 -9.18
CA ASP A 153 -11.23 10.47 -8.59
C ASP A 153 -10.41 11.70 -9.03
N ALA A 154 -11.03 12.55 -9.85
CA ALA A 154 -10.42 13.77 -10.36
C ALA A 154 -10.61 15.00 -9.45
N THR A 155 -11.11 14.82 -8.22
CA THR A 155 -11.25 15.90 -7.25
C THR A 155 -9.88 16.53 -6.96
N PRO A 156 -9.73 17.89 -7.05
CA PRO A 156 -8.47 18.53 -6.76
C PRO A 156 -7.98 18.25 -5.35
N ILE A 157 -6.71 17.90 -5.23
CA ILE A 157 -6.03 17.78 -3.94
C ILE A 157 -5.45 19.14 -3.50
N TRP A 158 -4.93 19.24 -2.28
CA TRP A 158 -4.47 20.48 -1.63
C TRP A 158 -3.18 21.09 -2.22
N PHE A 159 -2.53 20.43 -3.17
CA PHE A 159 -1.35 20.93 -3.87
C PHE A 159 -1.49 20.73 -5.39
N ASP A 160 -0.65 21.42 -6.15
CA ASP A 160 -0.63 21.31 -7.61
C ASP A 160 0.11 20.03 -8.02
N ALA A 161 -0.65 18.98 -8.28
CA ALA A 161 -0.14 17.69 -8.77
C ALA A 161 0.10 17.76 -10.27
N LYS A 162 1.24 18.32 -10.68
CA LYS A 162 1.68 18.34 -12.09
C LYS A 162 2.39 17.07 -12.47
#